data_26c3329da9d5586ec4387da473d89c73
#
_entry.id   26c3329da9d5586ec4387da473d89c73
#
_cell.length_a   1.000
_cell.length_b   1.000
_cell.length_c   1.000
_cell.angle_alpha   90.00
_cell.angle_beta   90.00
_cell.angle_gamma   90.00
#
_symmetry.space_group_name_H-M   'P 1'
#
loop_
_entity.id
_entity.type
_entity.pdbx_description
1 polymer ?
#
loop_
_entity_poly.entity_id
_entity_poly.type
_entity_poly.pdbx_seq_one_letter_code
_entity_poly.pdbx_strand_id
1 'polypeptide(L)'
;EAVISSNVNFLIDKENIEYSFAEAETMTDEDKVEFEADKTGWITTPKDTELKLNLDRKARPRTVKAKFRWEMNTTPYTRIAKIRFVPQNPGEDQLVDDNGNPIEAFILTVTQKAAPKIEDNRSGDSLAIITINEKIQSMISFDTSENMQNWDYVTLWEATDKDIPEGAVGRVRSVKFSLFNLQEGEILPKEVRYLKYLESFEIQSNSNNQTRIVSLGEEICELKYLKSLTVFAYGMEKLPDNFIKLGGKVDKSYRGLEKLDLSGNNFPSLAAITEVVNEENFPELYAFNLTGCRRSDSYSDLSQGSSYNGRPLGLHIDITSGAEKEAFLKLLTWDKLRSLRLSYN
;
A
#
# COMPACT_ATOMS: atom_id res chain seq x y z
N GLU A 1 22.09 1.26 -12.00
CA GLU A 1 23.39 0.62 -11.80
C GLU A 1 24.48 1.68 -11.78
N ALA A 2 25.29 1.71 -10.70
CA ALA A 2 26.49 2.56 -10.63
C ALA A 2 27.72 1.69 -10.87
N VAL A 3 28.61 2.19 -11.74
CA VAL A 3 29.91 1.54 -12.00
C VAL A 3 30.96 2.28 -11.19
N ILE A 4 31.58 1.57 -10.25
CA ILE A 4 32.55 2.14 -9.32
C ILE A 4 33.91 1.50 -9.60
N SER A 5 34.90 2.33 -9.92
CA SER A 5 36.31 1.93 -10.08
C SER A 5 37.08 2.39 -8.86
N SER A 6 37.76 1.48 -8.19
CA SER A 6 38.50 1.77 -6.97
C SER A 6 39.72 0.87 -6.83
N ASN A 7 40.74 1.36 -6.19
CA ASN A 7 41.93 0.61 -5.79
C ASN A 7 41.89 0.16 -4.32
N VAL A 8 40.82 0.52 -3.59
CA VAL A 8 40.56 0.12 -2.20
C VAL A 8 39.17 -0.45 -2.08
N ASN A 9 38.94 -1.29 -1.07
CA ASN A 9 37.60 -1.71 -0.71
C ASN A 9 36.83 -0.54 -0.09
N PHE A 10 35.51 -0.58 -0.19
CA PHE A 10 34.63 0.41 0.41
C PHE A 10 33.35 -0.27 0.91
N LEU A 11 32.68 0.41 1.81
CA LEU A 11 31.33 0.05 2.30
C LEU A 11 30.37 1.19 1.98
N ILE A 12 29.10 0.84 1.83
CA ILE A 12 28.02 1.83 1.79
C ILE A 12 27.62 2.11 3.24
N ASP A 13 27.62 3.38 3.61
CA ASP A 13 27.04 3.85 4.86
C ASP A 13 25.51 3.85 4.75
N LYS A 14 24.90 2.71 5.07
CA LYS A 14 23.47 2.48 4.89
C LYS A 14 22.62 3.22 5.91
N GLU A 15 23.17 3.49 7.09
CA GLU A 15 22.48 4.16 8.20
C GLU A 15 22.43 5.67 8.02
N ASN A 16 23.36 6.24 7.24
CA ASN A 16 23.49 7.67 7.05
C ASN A 16 23.27 8.09 5.57
N ILE A 17 22.27 7.51 4.91
CA ILE A 17 21.81 8.00 3.61
C ILE A 17 21.06 9.31 3.85
N GLU A 18 21.56 10.40 3.28
CA GLU A 18 20.92 11.71 3.36
C GLU A 18 19.80 11.80 2.31
N TYR A 19 18.55 11.96 2.78
CA TYR A 19 17.40 12.13 1.91
C TYR A 19 16.85 13.55 1.99
N SER A 20 16.47 14.11 0.84
CA SER A 20 15.85 15.44 0.77
C SER A 20 14.92 15.55 -0.44
N PHE A 21 14.06 16.56 -0.43
CA PHE A 21 13.44 17.09 -1.63
C PHE A 21 14.27 18.26 -2.17
N ALA A 22 14.42 18.38 -3.49
CA ALA A 22 15.11 19.51 -4.11
C ALA A 22 14.40 20.82 -3.80
N GLU A 23 13.07 20.78 -3.72
CA GLU A 23 12.20 21.93 -3.48
C GLU A 23 11.87 22.16 -1.99
N ALA A 24 12.60 21.56 -1.05
CA ALA A 24 12.30 21.57 0.40
C ALA A 24 12.08 22.97 0.99
N GLU A 25 12.76 23.99 0.47
CA GLU A 25 12.62 25.38 0.93
C GLU A 25 11.32 26.05 0.43
N THR A 26 10.77 25.57 -0.67
CA THR A 26 9.57 26.14 -1.31
C THR A 26 8.30 25.33 -1.07
N MET A 27 8.40 24.16 -0.44
CA MET A 27 7.26 23.33 -0.04
C MET A 27 6.40 24.07 1.00
N THR A 28 5.07 23.92 0.87
CA THR A 28 4.16 24.35 1.93
C THR A 28 4.34 23.48 3.18
N ASP A 29 3.91 23.96 4.34
CA ASP A 29 4.01 23.16 5.57
C ASP A 29 3.08 21.93 5.52
N GLU A 30 1.94 22.04 4.83
CA GLU A 30 1.05 20.91 4.56
C GLU A 30 1.74 19.85 3.72
N ASP A 31 2.38 20.23 2.61
CA ASP A 31 3.10 19.31 1.74
C ASP A 31 4.30 18.65 2.46
N LYS A 32 5.00 19.38 3.34
CA LYS A 32 6.09 18.80 4.15
C LYS A 32 5.59 17.68 5.05
N VAL A 33 4.42 17.88 5.67
CA VAL A 33 3.79 16.86 6.52
C VAL A 33 3.28 15.69 5.65
N GLU A 34 2.61 16.00 4.54
CA GLU A 34 2.01 15.01 3.66
C GLU A 34 3.04 14.05 3.06
N PHE A 35 4.18 14.58 2.61
CA PHE A 35 5.20 13.79 1.90
C PHE A 35 6.42 13.42 2.75
N GLU A 36 6.39 13.61 4.08
CA GLU A 36 7.52 13.29 4.97
C GLU A 36 7.92 11.81 4.87
N ALA A 37 6.94 10.91 4.83
CA ALA A 37 7.19 9.47 4.71
C ALA A 37 7.79 9.08 3.35
N ASP A 38 7.46 9.79 2.28
CA ASP A 38 7.97 9.52 0.93
C ASP A 38 9.39 10.04 0.71
N LYS A 39 9.88 10.88 1.61
CA LYS A 39 11.21 11.48 1.53
C LYS A 39 12.31 10.44 1.68
N THR A 40 12.10 9.41 2.50
CA THR A 40 13.13 8.44 2.91
C THR A 40 12.80 7.02 2.49
N GLY A 41 13.77 6.11 2.55
CA GLY A 41 13.54 4.67 2.38
C GLY A 41 13.34 4.17 0.95
N TRP A 42 13.23 5.05 -0.02
CA TRP A 42 12.91 4.69 -1.42
C TRP A 42 14.07 4.09 -2.22
N ILE A 43 15.28 4.00 -1.63
CA ILE A 43 16.45 3.33 -2.24
C ILE A 43 16.83 2.11 -1.43
N THR A 44 16.94 0.98 -2.12
CA THR A 44 17.56 -0.23 -1.59
C THR A 44 18.98 -0.34 -2.10
N THR A 45 19.94 -0.36 -1.17
CA THR A 45 21.36 -0.50 -1.47
C THR A 45 21.74 -1.96 -1.72
N PRO A 46 22.80 -2.22 -2.53
CA PRO A 46 23.34 -3.57 -2.70
C PRO A 46 23.89 -4.12 -1.37
N LYS A 47 23.99 -5.44 -1.29
CA LYS A 47 24.63 -6.11 -0.15
C LYS A 47 26.14 -5.88 -0.20
N ASP A 48 26.79 -5.84 0.96
CA ASP A 48 28.27 -5.60 1.04
C ASP A 48 29.07 -6.67 0.31
N THR A 49 28.54 -7.92 0.28
CA THR A 49 29.16 -9.03 -0.48
C THR A 49 29.17 -8.79 -1.99
N GLU A 50 28.26 -7.97 -2.52
CA GLU A 50 28.15 -7.65 -3.95
C GLU A 50 29.12 -6.53 -4.35
N LEU A 51 29.67 -5.81 -3.37
CA LEU A 51 30.59 -4.69 -3.56
C LEU A 51 32.06 -5.06 -3.39
N LYS A 52 32.38 -6.31 -3.07
CA LYS A 52 33.76 -6.74 -2.86
C LYS A 52 34.57 -6.68 -4.15
N LEU A 53 35.66 -5.94 -4.09
CA LEU A 53 36.67 -5.93 -5.14
C LEU A 53 37.61 -7.12 -4.98
N ASN A 54 37.97 -7.78 -6.09
CA ASN A 54 39.00 -8.80 -6.08
C ASN A 54 40.38 -8.13 -6.04
N LEU A 55 40.95 -7.99 -4.84
CA LEU A 55 42.24 -7.31 -4.63
C LEU A 55 43.45 -8.18 -5.00
N ASP A 56 43.30 -9.47 -5.27
CA ASP A 56 44.39 -10.38 -5.62
C ASP A 56 44.88 -10.24 -7.05
N ARG A 57 44.19 -9.47 -7.87
CA ARG A 57 44.54 -9.23 -9.27
C ARG A 57 45.39 -7.97 -9.42
N LYS A 58 46.46 -8.06 -10.22
CA LYS A 58 47.32 -6.94 -10.56
C LYS A 58 46.69 -5.90 -11.49
N ALA A 59 45.55 -6.22 -12.13
CA ALA A 59 44.84 -5.30 -13.02
C ALA A 59 44.20 -4.14 -12.24
N ARG A 60 44.43 -2.91 -12.71
CA ARG A 60 43.90 -1.68 -12.10
C ARG A 60 43.42 -0.74 -13.19
N PRO A 61 42.39 0.10 -12.98
CA PRO A 61 41.52 0.12 -11.80
C PRO A 61 40.62 -1.14 -11.70
N ARG A 62 40.15 -1.47 -10.51
CA ARG A 62 39.19 -2.54 -10.28
C ARG A 62 37.80 -1.95 -10.26
N THR A 63 36.90 -2.63 -10.91
CA THR A 63 35.55 -2.13 -11.13
C THR A 63 34.52 -3.07 -10.51
N VAL A 64 33.56 -2.51 -9.81
CA VAL A 64 32.37 -3.20 -9.33
C VAL A 64 31.12 -2.49 -9.84
N LYS A 65 30.09 -3.26 -10.11
CA LYS A 65 28.78 -2.74 -10.50
C LYS A 65 27.87 -2.78 -9.29
N ALA A 66 27.60 -1.62 -8.71
CA ALA A 66 26.66 -1.48 -7.61
C ALA A 66 25.24 -1.37 -8.16
N LYS A 67 24.41 -2.35 -7.84
CA LYS A 67 23.00 -2.40 -8.27
C LYS A 67 22.11 -1.86 -7.18
N PHE A 68 21.56 -0.69 -7.40
CA PHE A 68 20.52 -0.11 -6.54
C PHE A 68 19.15 -0.45 -7.09
N ARG A 69 18.17 -0.56 -6.21
CA ARG A 69 16.76 -0.57 -6.54
C ARG A 69 16.14 0.66 -5.92
N TRP A 70 15.09 1.17 -6.52
CA TRP A 70 14.35 2.31 -5.98
C TRP A 70 12.87 2.20 -6.33
N GLU A 71 12.07 2.75 -5.45
CA GLU A 71 10.65 2.91 -5.66
C GLU A 71 10.37 4.11 -6.55
N MET A 72 9.30 4.03 -7.34
CA MET A 72 8.88 5.14 -8.19
C MET A 72 8.54 6.36 -7.34
N ASN A 73 8.99 7.54 -7.78
CA ASN A 73 8.57 8.79 -7.14
C ASN A 73 7.15 9.13 -7.59
N THR A 74 6.24 9.18 -6.64
CA THR A 74 4.85 9.56 -6.86
C THR A 74 4.51 10.92 -6.23
N THR A 75 5.52 11.59 -5.65
CA THR A 75 5.37 12.92 -5.09
C THR A 75 5.56 13.99 -6.16
N PRO A 76 4.93 15.17 -6.04
CA PRO A 76 5.14 16.28 -6.96
C PRO A 76 6.47 17.01 -6.72
N TYR A 77 7.40 16.38 -6.01
CA TYR A 77 8.70 16.95 -5.65
C TYR A 77 9.84 16.02 -6.07
N THR A 78 10.96 16.63 -6.46
CA THR A 78 12.16 15.90 -6.86
C THR A 78 12.84 15.31 -5.63
N ARG A 79 12.96 13.98 -5.55
CA ARG A 79 13.65 13.30 -4.46
C ARG A 79 15.15 13.20 -4.74
N ILE A 80 15.94 13.45 -3.71
CA ILE A 80 17.40 13.35 -3.75
C ILE A 80 17.85 12.42 -2.63
N ALA A 81 18.74 11.49 -2.96
CA ALA A 81 19.46 10.69 -1.96
C ALA A 81 20.97 10.83 -2.18
N LYS A 82 21.70 11.10 -1.11
CA LYS A 82 23.15 11.10 -1.10
C LYS A 82 23.65 9.88 -0.34
N ILE A 83 24.33 9.01 -1.04
CA ILE A 83 24.83 7.74 -0.54
C ILE A 83 26.33 7.83 -0.37
N ARG A 84 26.82 7.62 0.84
CA ARG A 84 28.24 7.68 1.17
C ARG A 84 28.88 6.31 0.97
N PHE A 85 29.98 6.27 0.23
CA PHE A 85 30.85 5.12 0.09
C PHE A 85 32.10 5.39 0.90
N VAL A 86 32.25 4.69 2.01
CA VAL A 86 33.37 4.85 2.94
C VAL A 86 34.48 3.90 2.55
N PRO A 87 35.68 4.41 2.16
CA PRO A 87 36.81 3.57 1.87
C PRO A 87 37.26 2.77 3.10
N GLN A 88 37.60 1.52 2.89
CA GLN A 88 38.21 0.67 3.93
C GLN A 88 39.73 0.70 3.76
N ASN A 89 40.42 1.25 4.73
CA ASN A 89 41.86 1.23 4.74
C ASN A 89 42.37 -0.16 5.11
N PRO A 90 43.22 -0.79 4.30
CA PRO A 90 43.85 -2.05 4.66
C PRO A 90 45.00 -1.88 5.68
N GLY A 91 45.25 -0.67 6.21
CA GLY A 91 46.31 -0.36 7.14
C GLY A 91 46.11 0.97 7.87
N GLU A 92 47.15 1.44 8.55
CA GLU A 92 47.13 2.67 9.36
C GLU A 92 47.14 3.97 8.54
N ASP A 93 47.38 3.90 7.24
CA ASP A 93 47.48 5.10 6.36
C ASP A 93 46.09 5.56 5.94
N GLN A 94 45.76 6.79 6.28
CA GLN A 94 44.58 7.48 5.82
C GLN A 94 44.65 7.72 4.31
N LEU A 95 43.58 7.43 3.58
CA LEU A 95 43.49 7.78 2.16
C LEU A 95 43.49 9.31 2.02
N VAL A 96 44.27 9.82 1.10
CA VAL A 96 44.37 11.25 0.79
C VAL A 96 44.16 11.50 -0.71
N ASP A 97 43.65 12.66 -1.03
CA ASP A 97 43.55 13.15 -2.40
C ASP A 97 44.92 13.60 -2.94
N ASP A 98 44.99 14.07 -4.20
CA ASP A 98 46.22 14.55 -4.84
C ASP A 98 46.86 15.77 -4.14
N ASN A 99 46.10 16.43 -3.25
CA ASN A 99 46.54 17.57 -2.45
C ASN A 99 46.94 17.19 -1.01
N GLY A 100 46.86 15.91 -0.68
CA GLY A 100 47.16 15.40 0.67
C GLY A 100 46.03 15.55 1.68
N ASN A 101 44.79 15.92 1.27
CA ASN A 101 43.65 16.00 2.16
C ASN A 101 43.03 14.61 2.39
N PRO A 102 42.57 14.30 3.59
CA PRO A 102 41.88 13.03 3.88
C PRO A 102 40.63 12.82 3.02
N ILE A 103 40.55 11.65 2.39
CA ILE A 103 39.32 11.20 1.72
C ILE A 103 38.48 10.42 2.73
N GLU A 104 37.42 11.04 3.23
CA GLU A 104 36.53 10.42 4.20
C GLU A 104 35.48 9.52 3.54
N ALA A 105 34.93 9.96 2.42
CA ALA A 105 33.91 9.21 1.68
C ALA A 105 33.74 9.73 0.24
N PHE A 106 33.25 8.84 -0.63
CA PHE A 106 32.70 9.24 -1.93
C PHE A 106 31.18 9.33 -1.82
N ILE A 107 30.59 10.34 -2.46
CA ILE A 107 29.16 10.57 -2.42
C ILE A 107 28.55 10.29 -3.80
N LEU A 108 27.61 9.34 -3.85
CA LEU A 108 26.74 9.13 -5.00
C LEU A 108 25.45 9.89 -4.75
N THR A 109 25.15 10.87 -5.59
CA THR A 109 23.86 11.56 -5.57
C THR A 109 22.92 10.91 -6.57
N VAL A 110 21.79 10.43 -6.09
CA VAL A 110 20.68 9.91 -6.91
C VAL A 110 19.55 10.90 -6.87
N THR A 111 19.13 11.36 -8.06
CA THR A 111 18.01 12.29 -8.21
C THR A 111 16.88 11.61 -8.97
N GLN A 112 15.69 11.67 -8.41
CA GLN A 112 14.49 11.13 -9.01
C GLN A 112 13.48 12.25 -9.25
N LYS A 113 13.14 12.48 -10.52
CA LYS A 113 12.24 13.56 -10.93
C LYS A 113 10.89 13.48 -10.22
N ALA A 114 10.31 14.65 -10.00
CA ALA A 114 8.94 14.79 -9.52
C ALA A 114 7.94 14.06 -10.43
N ALA A 115 6.93 13.47 -9.83
CA ALA A 115 5.74 13.01 -10.55
C ALA A 115 4.79 14.20 -10.83
N PRO A 116 3.88 14.06 -11.80
CA PRO A 116 2.81 15.02 -11.95
C PRO A 116 1.96 15.12 -10.67
N LYS A 117 1.59 16.34 -10.27
CA LYS A 117 0.70 16.54 -9.12
C LYS A 117 -0.68 15.98 -9.43
N ILE A 118 -1.26 15.23 -8.48
CA ILE A 118 -2.64 14.74 -8.57
C ILE A 118 -3.57 15.86 -8.12
N GLU A 119 -4.18 16.54 -9.08
CA GLU A 119 -5.10 17.63 -8.83
C GLU A 119 -6.51 17.11 -8.50
N ASP A 120 -7.30 17.90 -7.76
CA ASP A 120 -8.69 17.56 -7.44
C ASP A 120 -9.63 17.84 -8.62
N ASN A 121 -9.46 17.08 -9.68
CA ASN A 121 -10.25 17.15 -10.89
C ASN A 121 -10.27 15.78 -11.60
N ARG A 122 -10.99 15.70 -12.74
CA ARG A 122 -11.11 14.47 -13.53
C ARG A 122 -9.75 13.91 -14.00
N SER A 123 -8.81 14.78 -14.37
CA SER A 123 -7.47 14.34 -14.79
C SER A 123 -6.67 13.79 -13.62
N GLY A 124 -6.85 14.36 -12.42
CA GLY A 124 -6.27 13.83 -11.19
C GLY A 124 -6.85 12.46 -10.83
N ASP A 125 -8.15 12.23 -11.00
CA ASP A 125 -8.75 10.91 -10.79
C ASP A 125 -8.09 9.86 -11.71
N SER A 126 -7.92 10.19 -13.01
CA SER A 126 -7.27 9.25 -13.95
C SER A 126 -5.82 8.98 -13.56
N LEU A 127 -5.08 10.00 -13.14
CA LEU A 127 -3.69 9.85 -12.69
C LEU A 127 -3.61 9.02 -11.41
N ALA A 128 -4.53 9.21 -10.46
CA ALA A 128 -4.62 8.40 -9.25
C ALA A 128 -4.84 6.92 -9.56
N ILE A 129 -5.79 6.60 -10.46
CA ILE A 129 -6.07 5.22 -10.88
C ILE A 129 -4.82 4.58 -11.51
N ILE A 130 -4.16 5.28 -12.45
CA ILE A 130 -2.96 4.76 -13.12
C ILE A 130 -1.86 4.52 -12.08
N THR A 131 -1.61 5.47 -11.19
CA THR A 131 -0.58 5.37 -10.15
C THR A 131 -0.83 4.21 -9.20
N ILE A 132 -2.09 4.03 -8.74
CA ILE A 132 -2.46 2.88 -7.91
C ILE A 132 -2.19 1.59 -8.67
N ASN A 133 -2.68 1.50 -9.91
CA ASN A 133 -2.57 0.30 -10.74
C ASN A 133 -1.12 -0.14 -10.97
N GLU A 134 -0.23 0.82 -11.22
CA GLU A 134 1.21 0.57 -11.38
C GLU A 134 1.86 0.12 -10.07
N LYS A 135 1.55 0.79 -8.97
CA LYS A 135 2.09 0.47 -7.64
C LYS A 135 1.71 -0.93 -7.17
N ILE A 136 0.43 -1.31 -7.33
CA ILE A 136 -0.04 -2.65 -6.96
C ILE A 136 0.32 -3.72 -8.02
N GLN A 137 0.96 -3.34 -9.12
CA GLN A 137 1.30 -4.23 -10.22
C GLN A 137 0.09 -5.05 -10.72
N SER A 138 -1.06 -4.39 -10.84
CA SER A 138 -2.28 -5.03 -11.33
C SER A 138 -2.13 -5.50 -12.77
N MET A 139 -2.80 -6.59 -13.11
CA MET A 139 -2.86 -7.06 -14.49
C MET A 139 -3.87 -6.32 -15.36
N ILE A 140 -4.68 -5.43 -14.78
CA ILE A 140 -5.57 -4.55 -15.55
C ILE A 140 -4.72 -3.50 -16.26
N SER A 141 -4.99 -3.31 -17.55
CA SER A 141 -4.41 -2.22 -18.32
C SER A 141 -5.47 -1.15 -18.55
N PHE A 142 -5.18 0.07 -18.12
CA PHE A 142 -5.98 1.24 -18.47
C PHE A 142 -5.35 1.90 -19.70
N ASP A 143 -6.12 1.98 -20.79
CA ASP A 143 -5.62 2.59 -22.02
C ASP A 143 -5.60 4.13 -21.87
N THR A 144 -4.41 4.66 -21.65
CA THR A 144 -4.21 6.10 -21.47
C THR A 144 -4.37 6.92 -22.73
N SER A 145 -4.47 6.30 -23.91
CA SER A 145 -4.81 6.97 -25.18
C SER A 145 -6.32 7.22 -25.31
N GLU A 146 -7.12 6.49 -24.54
CA GLU A 146 -8.57 6.61 -24.50
C GLU A 146 -9.04 7.53 -23.35
N ASN A 147 -10.24 8.07 -23.50
CA ASN A 147 -10.86 8.82 -22.42
C ASN A 147 -11.25 7.88 -21.28
N MET A 148 -11.00 8.27 -20.02
CA MET A 148 -11.30 7.49 -18.82
C MET A 148 -12.73 6.92 -18.77
N GLN A 149 -13.71 7.60 -19.38
CA GLN A 149 -15.09 7.07 -19.49
C GLN A 149 -15.21 5.79 -20.32
N ASN A 150 -14.20 5.46 -21.13
CA ASN A 150 -14.14 4.24 -21.93
C ASN A 150 -13.28 3.16 -21.29
N TRP A 151 -12.71 3.43 -20.11
CA TRP A 151 -11.91 2.44 -19.42
C TRP A 151 -12.79 1.34 -18.85
N ASP A 152 -12.42 0.10 -19.08
CA ASP A 152 -13.03 -1.03 -18.39
C ASP A 152 -12.82 -0.88 -16.87
N TYR A 153 -13.83 -1.31 -16.10
CA TYR A 153 -13.78 -1.28 -14.63
C TYR A 153 -13.78 0.11 -13.99
N VAL A 154 -14.03 1.18 -14.74
CA VAL A 154 -14.21 2.53 -14.23
C VAL A 154 -15.58 3.05 -14.66
N THR A 155 -16.32 3.64 -13.73
CA THR A 155 -17.53 4.39 -14.06
C THR A 155 -17.44 5.81 -13.50
N LEU A 156 -18.06 6.75 -14.17
CA LEU A 156 -18.09 8.15 -13.77
C LEU A 156 -19.48 8.53 -13.29
N TRP A 157 -19.57 9.56 -12.47
CA TRP A 157 -20.83 10.19 -12.16
C TRP A 157 -21.39 10.91 -13.39
N GLU A 158 -22.64 10.61 -13.74
CA GLU A 158 -23.37 11.26 -14.81
C GLU A 158 -24.39 12.25 -14.25
N ALA A 159 -24.72 13.29 -14.99
CA ALA A 159 -25.69 14.29 -14.55
C ALA A 159 -27.13 13.73 -14.33
N THR A 160 -27.40 12.54 -14.83
CA THR A 160 -28.66 11.80 -14.68
C THR A 160 -28.71 10.87 -13.48
N ASP A 161 -27.59 10.68 -12.80
CA ASP A 161 -27.53 9.83 -11.61
C ASP A 161 -28.35 10.41 -10.46
N LYS A 162 -28.69 9.55 -9.49
CA LYS A 162 -29.34 9.97 -8.26
C LYS A 162 -28.32 10.27 -7.19
N ASP A 163 -28.65 11.17 -6.29
CA ASP A 163 -27.85 11.51 -5.11
C ASP A 163 -26.37 11.86 -5.42
N ILE A 164 -26.17 12.59 -6.53
CA ILE A 164 -24.83 13.00 -6.97
C ILE A 164 -24.23 13.95 -5.92
N PRO A 165 -22.99 13.69 -5.44
CA PRO A 165 -22.29 14.67 -4.62
C PRO A 165 -22.04 15.96 -5.40
N GLU A 166 -22.06 17.10 -4.70
CA GLU A 166 -21.71 18.37 -5.32
C GLU A 166 -20.29 18.32 -5.91
N GLY A 167 -20.15 18.71 -7.18
CA GLY A 167 -18.88 18.66 -7.91
C GLY A 167 -18.47 17.29 -8.44
N ALA A 168 -19.29 16.23 -8.26
CA ALA A 168 -18.92 14.87 -8.66
C ALA A 168 -19.16 14.55 -10.15
N VAL A 169 -19.98 15.30 -10.87
CA VAL A 169 -20.27 14.99 -12.28
C VAL A 169 -18.97 14.91 -13.10
N GLY A 170 -18.76 13.79 -13.78
CA GLY A 170 -17.54 13.50 -14.56
C GLY A 170 -16.36 12.97 -13.74
N ARG A 171 -16.48 12.90 -12.40
CA ARG A 171 -15.49 12.30 -11.48
C ARG A 171 -15.74 10.79 -11.36
N VAL A 172 -14.75 10.06 -10.87
CA VAL A 172 -14.86 8.61 -10.72
C VAL A 172 -15.89 8.26 -9.65
N ARG A 173 -16.87 7.42 -10.04
CA ARG A 173 -17.91 6.87 -9.20
C ARG A 173 -17.55 5.48 -8.70
N SER A 174 -17.01 4.63 -9.59
CA SER A 174 -16.55 3.31 -9.20
C SER A 174 -15.24 2.96 -9.89
N VAL A 175 -14.43 2.16 -9.22
CA VAL A 175 -13.21 1.57 -9.78
C VAL A 175 -13.00 0.17 -9.24
N LYS A 176 -12.49 -0.71 -10.11
CA LYS A 176 -12.12 -2.08 -9.76
C LYS A 176 -10.69 -2.34 -10.16
N PHE A 177 -9.91 -2.89 -9.23
CA PHE A 177 -8.57 -3.44 -9.46
C PHE A 177 -8.62 -4.95 -9.30
N SER A 178 -7.91 -5.68 -10.17
CA SER A 178 -7.89 -7.14 -10.14
C SER A 178 -6.51 -7.68 -10.39
N LEU A 179 -6.23 -8.85 -9.81
CA LEU A 179 -4.99 -9.59 -10.02
C LEU A 179 -3.75 -8.74 -9.69
N PHE A 180 -3.78 -8.06 -8.56
CA PHE A 180 -2.67 -7.27 -8.06
C PHE A 180 -1.57 -8.15 -7.42
N ASN A 181 -0.38 -7.58 -7.20
CA ASN A 181 0.79 -8.26 -6.67
C ASN A 181 1.48 -7.43 -5.57
N LEU A 182 0.77 -7.18 -4.47
CA LEU A 182 1.38 -6.60 -3.27
C LEU A 182 2.23 -7.65 -2.54
N GLN A 183 3.35 -7.22 -1.99
CA GLN A 183 4.25 -8.07 -1.23
C GLN A 183 3.90 -8.06 0.27
N GLU A 184 4.48 -9.00 1.03
CA GLU A 184 4.33 -9.05 2.49
C GLU A 184 4.69 -7.70 3.13
N GLY A 185 3.78 -7.15 3.93
CA GLY A 185 3.95 -5.88 4.63
C GLY A 185 3.63 -4.63 3.82
N GLU A 186 3.30 -4.75 2.53
CA GLU A 186 2.89 -3.60 1.73
C GLU A 186 1.47 -3.12 2.08
N ILE A 187 1.18 -1.90 1.69
CA ILE A 187 -0.07 -1.18 1.98
C ILE A 187 -0.70 -0.73 0.65
N LEU A 188 -2.03 -0.66 0.61
CA LEU A 188 -2.73 -0.03 -0.51
C LEU A 188 -2.17 1.38 -0.75
N PRO A 189 -1.85 1.74 -2.00
CA PRO A 189 -1.31 3.05 -2.31
C PRO A 189 -2.19 4.19 -1.81
N LYS A 190 -1.57 5.15 -1.13
CA LYS A 190 -2.24 6.32 -0.54
C LYS A 190 -3.00 7.19 -1.55
N GLU A 191 -2.68 7.05 -2.84
CA GLU A 191 -3.34 7.75 -3.92
C GLU A 191 -4.84 7.46 -4.01
N VAL A 192 -5.33 6.40 -3.36
CA VAL A 192 -6.77 6.10 -3.26
C VAL A 192 -7.57 7.27 -2.68
N ARG A 193 -6.99 8.07 -1.77
CA ARG A 193 -7.64 9.24 -1.16
C ARG A 193 -8.01 10.34 -2.14
N TYR A 194 -7.32 10.41 -3.30
CA TYR A 194 -7.64 11.40 -4.34
C TYR A 194 -8.90 11.08 -5.12
N LEU A 195 -9.38 9.83 -5.04
CA LEU A 195 -10.64 9.41 -5.65
C LEU A 195 -11.83 9.78 -4.75
N LYS A 196 -11.94 11.05 -4.40
CA LYS A 196 -12.82 11.59 -3.34
C LYS A 196 -14.30 11.26 -3.51
N TYR A 197 -14.76 11.08 -4.74
CA TYR A 197 -16.19 10.89 -5.07
C TYR A 197 -16.57 9.44 -5.28
N LEU A 198 -15.68 8.49 -4.92
CA LEU A 198 -15.98 7.07 -5.05
C LEU A 198 -17.24 6.68 -4.24
N GLU A 199 -18.17 6.04 -4.92
CA GLU A 199 -19.32 5.34 -4.35
C GLU A 199 -19.03 3.84 -4.18
N SER A 200 -18.20 3.27 -5.09
CA SER A 200 -17.81 1.86 -5.03
C SER A 200 -16.32 1.67 -5.32
N PHE A 201 -15.66 0.97 -4.41
CA PHE A 201 -14.28 0.55 -4.56
C PHE A 201 -14.20 -0.97 -4.49
N GLU A 202 -13.54 -1.58 -5.46
CA GLU A 202 -13.34 -3.02 -5.50
C GLU A 202 -11.87 -3.34 -5.77
N ILE A 203 -11.26 -4.16 -4.91
CA ILE A 203 -9.95 -4.73 -5.13
C ILE A 203 -10.00 -6.22 -4.89
N GLN A 204 -9.59 -6.99 -5.91
CA GLN A 204 -9.66 -8.45 -5.90
C GLN A 204 -8.32 -9.06 -6.23
N SER A 205 -7.94 -10.09 -5.52
CA SER A 205 -6.80 -10.93 -5.86
C SER A 205 -7.24 -12.33 -6.28
N ASN A 206 -6.27 -13.10 -6.74
CA ASN A 206 -6.40 -14.55 -6.79
C ASN A 206 -6.06 -15.15 -5.41
N SER A 207 -6.33 -16.44 -5.22
CA SER A 207 -6.07 -17.16 -3.97
C SER A 207 -4.63 -17.12 -3.48
N ASN A 208 -3.67 -16.74 -4.32
CA ASN A 208 -2.25 -16.71 -3.95
C ASN A 208 -1.88 -15.52 -3.06
N ASN A 209 -2.61 -14.41 -3.13
CA ASN A 209 -2.33 -13.24 -2.29
C ASN A 209 -2.76 -13.44 -0.83
N GLN A 210 -3.69 -14.33 -0.55
CA GLN A 210 -4.09 -14.67 0.83
C GLN A 210 -2.95 -15.18 1.71
N THR A 211 -1.81 -15.59 1.11
CA THR A 211 -0.63 -16.00 1.88
C THR A 211 0.19 -14.85 2.40
N ARG A 212 -0.02 -13.65 1.87
CA ARG A 212 0.72 -12.46 2.24
C ARG A 212 -0.14 -11.61 3.15
N ILE A 213 0.49 -11.00 4.14
CA ILE A 213 -0.18 -10.07 5.03
C ILE A 213 0.09 -8.67 4.50
N VAL A 214 -0.96 -8.01 4.08
CA VAL A 214 -0.94 -6.66 3.53
C VAL A 214 -1.97 -5.80 4.24
N SER A 215 -1.80 -4.50 4.22
CA SER A 215 -2.69 -3.55 4.89
C SER A 215 -3.50 -2.74 3.88
N LEU A 216 -4.71 -2.36 4.28
CA LEU A 216 -5.57 -1.52 3.43
C LEU A 216 -5.16 -0.03 3.48
N GLY A 217 -4.44 0.39 4.51
CA GLY A 217 -4.09 1.81 4.72
C GLY A 217 -5.24 2.64 5.30
N GLU A 218 -4.90 3.78 5.88
CA GLU A 218 -5.89 4.70 6.48
C GLU A 218 -6.58 5.57 5.43
N GLU A 219 -5.97 5.75 4.26
CA GLU A 219 -6.44 6.63 3.20
C GLU A 219 -7.76 6.16 2.57
N ILE A 220 -8.06 4.87 2.61
CA ILE A 220 -9.37 4.36 2.21
C ILE A 220 -10.48 4.91 3.10
N CYS A 221 -10.16 5.19 4.37
CA CYS A 221 -11.09 5.73 5.34
C CYS A 221 -11.42 7.22 5.12
N GLU A 222 -10.77 7.89 4.16
CA GLU A 222 -11.07 9.27 3.78
C GLU A 222 -12.20 9.36 2.73
N LEU A 223 -12.64 8.25 2.15
CA LEU A 223 -13.63 8.19 1.08
C LEU A 223 -15.05 8.37 1.61
N LYS A 224 -15.49 9.62 1.73
CA LYS A 224 -16.75 10.03 2.37
C LYS A 224 -18.03 9.55 1.67
N TYR A 225 -17.95 9.28 0.35
CA TYR A 225 -19.11 8.92 -0.44
C TYR A 225 -19.23 7.41 -0.67
N LEU A 226 -18.32 6.63 -0.08
CA LEU A 226 -18.25 5.19 -0.28
C LEU A 226 -19.48 4.50 0.32
N LYS A 227 -20.20 3.74 -0.52
CA LYS A 227 -21.34 2.89 -0.16
C LYS A 227 -21.05 1.40 -0.31
N SER A 228 -20.13 1.06 -1.22
CA SER A 228 -19.75 -0.33 -1.48
C SER A 228 -18.23 -0.49 -1.44
N LEU A 229 -17.78 -1.36 -0.56
CA LEU A 229 -16.36 -1.70 -0.43
C LEU A 229 -16.20 -3.22 -0.58
N THR A 230 -15.43 -3.64 -1.59
CA THR A 230 -15.03 -5.02 -1.80
C THR A 230 -13.51 -5.14 -1.73
N VAL A 231 -13.03 -5.92 -0.77
CA VAL A 231 -11.61 -6.22 -0.56
C VAL A 231 -11.46 -7.74 -0.50
N PHE A 232 -11.46 -8.37 -1.68
CA PHE A 232 -11.51 -9.82 -1.80
C PHE A 232 -10.13 -10.44 -1.92
N ALA A 233 -9.86 -11.45 -1.10
CA ALA A 233 -8.62 -12.23 -1.12
C ALA A 233 -7.35 -11.33 -1.08
N TYR A 234 -7.45 -10.23 -0.35
CA TYR A 234 -6.42 -9.20 -0.30
C TYR A 234 -5.23 -9.59 0.58
N GLY A 235 -5.48 -10.30 1.68
CA GLY A 235 -4.47 -10.72 2.65
C GLY A 235 -4.50 -9.93 3.96
N MET A 236 -5.56 -9.21 4.22
CA MET A 236 -5.72 -8.33 5.39
C MET A 236 -5.97 -9.15 6.67
N GLU A 237 -5.28 -8.81 7.76
CA GLU A 237 -5.50 -9.40 9.10
C GLU A 237 -6.30 -8.48 10.03
N LYS A 238 -6.31 -7.18 9.77
CA LYS A 238 -7.01 -6.18 10.57
C LYS A 238 -7.58 -5.08 9.69
N LEU A 239 -8.62 -4.42 10.20
CA LEU A 239 -9.15 -3.21 9.60
C LEU A 239 -8.25 -2.01 9.96
N PRO A 240 -8.21 -0.94 9.12
CA PRO A 240 -7.60 0.33 9.49
C PRO A 240 -8.21 0.90 10.77
N ASP A 241 -7.45 1.65 11.55
CA ASP A 241 -7.91 2.19 12.83
C ASP A 241 -9.10 3.18 12.65
N ASN A 242 -9.11 3.94 11.56
CA ASN A 242 -10.19 4.86 11.21
C ASN A 242 -11.35 4.23 10.42
N PHE A 243 -11.37 2.89 10.23
CA PHE A 243 -12.40 2.21 9.43
C PHE A 243 -13.84 2.50 9.89
N ILE A 244 -14.02 2.75 11.18
CA ILE A 244 -15.30 3.11 11.78
C ILE A 244 -15.95 4.36 11.14
N LYS A 245 -15.18 5.28 10.56
CA LYS A 245 -15.69 6.47 9.87
C LYS A 245 -16.56 6.11 8.66
N LEU A 246 -16.19 5.01 7.97
CA LEU A 246 -16.92 4.54 6.78
C LEU A 246 -18.36 4.10 7.11
N GLY A 247 -18.69 3.89 8.37
CA GLY A 247 -20.06 3.61 8.80
C GLY A 247 -20.98 4.83 8.79
N GLY A 248 -20.44 6.04 8.74
CA GLY A 248 -21.23 7.29 8.71
C GLY A 248 -21.91 7.67 10.02
N LYS A 249 -21.69 6.91 11.09
CA LYS A 249 -22.26 7.21 12.42
C LYS A 249 -21.41 8.19 13.21
N VAL A 250 -20.11 7.96 13.22
CA VAL A 250 -19.14 8.77 13.98
C VAL A 250 -18.94 10.13 13.33
N ASP A 251 -18.91 10.18 12.00
CA ASP A 251 -18.82 11.41 11.23
C ASP A 251 -19.93 11.48 10.18
N LYS A 252 -20.85 12.44 10.35
CA LYS A 252 -22.01 12.64 9.48
C LYS A 252 -21.69 13.18 8.09
N SER A 253 -20.45 13.53 7.82
CA SER A 253 -19.99 13.87 6.47
C SER A 253 -19.83 12.63 5.58
N TYR A 254 -19.80 11.44 6.17
CA TYR A 254 -19.75 10.16 5.46
C TYR A 254 -21.15 9.65 5.16
N ARG A 255 -21.33 9.10 3.96
CA ARG A 255 -22.63 8.50 3.56
C ARG A 255 -22.94 7.21 4.29
N GLY A 256 -21.93 6.48 4.73
CA GLY A 256 -22.04 5.17 5.36
C GLY A 256 -22.06 4.02 4.34
N LEU A 257 -21.29 2.97 4.65
CA LEU A 257 -21.27 1.76 3.83
C LEU A 257 -22.61 1.03 3.89
N GLU A 258 -23.11 0.66 2.73
CA GLU A 258 -24.28 -0.15 2.50
C GLU A 258 -23.92 -1.63 2.25
N LYS A 259 -22.76 -1.86 1.61
CA LYS A 259 -22.22 -3.19 1.29
C LYS A 259 -20.76 -3.27 1.66
N LEU A 260 -20.39 -4.35 2.35
CA LEU A 260 -19.02 -4.64 2.73
C LEU A 260 -18.69 -6.10 2.43
N ASP A 261 -17.71 -6.31 1.54
CA ASP A 261 -17.18 -7.63 1.24
C ASP A 261 -15.70 -7.69 1.63
N LEU A 262 -15.42 -8.47 2.66
CA LEU A 262 -14.08 -8.72 3.18
C LEU A 262 -13.71 -10.21 3.02
N SER A 263 -14.37 -10.92 2.11
CA SER A 263 -14.17 -12.36 1.93
C SER A 263 -12.75 -12.71 1.48
N GLY A 264 -12.29 -13.88 1.89
CA GLY A 264 -10.98 -14.40 1.53
C GLY A 264 -9.79 -13.72 2.22
N ASN A 265 -10.00 -12.92 3.26
CA ASN A 265 -8.92 -12.29 4.03
C ASN A 265 -8.45 -13.14 5.22
N ASN A 266 -7.45 -12.68 5.96
CA ASN A 266 -6.78 -13.44 7.01
C ASN A 266 -7.16 -12.98 8.43
N PHE A 267 -8.39 -12.55 8.66
CA PHE A 267 -8.82 -12.08 9.96
C PHE A 267 -8.76 -13.21 11.01
N PRO A 268 -8.13 -12.97 12.18
CA PRO A 268 -8.00 -13.99 13.22
C PRO A 268 -9.25 -14.14 14.09
N SER A 269 -10.14 -13.16 14.12
CA SER A 269 -11.28 -13.11 15.06
C SER A 269 -12.46 -12.34 14.47
N LEU A 270 -13.66 -12.96 14.57
CA LEU A 270 -14.91 -12.29 14.26
C LEU A 270 -15.21 -11.21 15.30
N ALA A 271 -14.90 -11.46 16.56
CA ALA A 271 -15.09 -10.49 17.63
C ALA A 271 -14.35 -9.18 17.35
N ALA A 272 -13.09 -9.25 16.94
CA ALA A 272 -12.31 -8.07 16.58
C ALA A 272 -12.89 -7.27 15.40
N ILE A 273 -13.47 -7.96 14.42
CA ILE A 273 -14.16 -7.30 13.30
C ILE A 273 -15.44 -6.62 13.78
N THR A 274 -16.24 -7.29 14.62
CA THR A 274 -17.54 -6.79 15.07
C THR A 274 -17.43 -5.69 16.14
N GLU A 275 -16.28 -5.51 16.76
CA GLU A 275 -15.99 -4.30 17.56
C GLU A 275 -16.05 -3.04 16.71
N VAL A 276 -15.63 -3.11 15.47
CA VAL A 276 -15.63 -1.99 14.52
C VAL A 276 -16.89 -2.01 13.67
N VAL A 277 -17.20 -3.14 13.00
CA VAL A 277 -18.30 -3.29 12.06
C VAL A 277 -19.50 -3.90 12.77
N ASN A 278 -20.41 -3.06 13.25
CA ASN A 278 -21.61 -3.44 13.97
C ASN A 278 -22.77 -2.48 13.65
N GLU A 279 -23.96 -2.81 14.12
CA GLU A 279 -25.20 -2.05 13.86
C GLU A 279 -25.11 -0.58 14.30
N GLU A 280 -24.44 -0.31 15.42
CA GLU A 280 -24.29 1.04 15.94
C GLU A 280 -23.38 1.89 15.05
N ASN A 281 -22.25 1.34 14.63
CA ASN A 281 -21.25 2.07 13.86
C ASN A 281 -21.61 2.17 12.37
N PHE A 282 -22.27 1.13 11.81
CA PHE A 282 -22.61 0.99 10.39
C PHE A 282 -24.13 0.88 10.17
N PRO A 283 -24.92 1.90 10.51
CA PRO A 283 -26.38 1.81 10.49
C PRO A 283 -26.95 1.63 9.08
N GLU A 284 -26.18 1.90 8.01
CA GLU A 284 -26.63 1.75 6.63
C GLU A 284 -26.26 0.38 6.02
N LEU A 285 -25.44 -0.42 6.69
CA LEU A 285 -24.95 -1.70 6.18
C LEU A 285 -26.06 -2.75 6.13
N TYR A 286 -26.38 -3.24 4.94
CA TYR A 286 -27.38 -4.31 4.74
C TYR A 286 -26.79 -5.58 4.14
N ALA A 287 -25.56 -5.55 3.61
CA ALA A 287 -24.88 -6.72 3.07
C ALA A 287 -23.44 -6.81 3.60
N PHE A 288 -23.14 -7.91 4.28
CA PHE A 288 -21.84 -8.16 4.85
C PHE A 288 -21.36 -9.57 4.47
N ASN A 289 -20.17 -9.65 3.87
CA ASN A 289 -19.57 -10.90 3.41
C ASN A 289 -18.18 -11.11 4.03
N LEU A 290 -18.02 -12.19 4.77
CA LEU A 290 -16.78 -12.66 5.37
C LEU A 290 -16.45 -14.10 4.93
N THR A 291 -17.01 -14.56 3.81
CA THR A 291 -16.84 -15.93 3.32
C THR A 291 -15.36 -16.26 3.12
N GLY A 292 -14.93 -17.45 3.56
CA GLY A 292 -13.59 -17.96 3.29
C GLY A 292 -12.45 -17.13 3.89
N CYS A 293 -12.71 -16.41 4.98
CA CYS A 293 -11.66 -15.70 5.70
C CYS A 293 -10.73 -16.67 6.44
N ARG A 294 -11.06 -17.92 6.49
CA ARG A 294 -10.20 -19.01 6.95
C ARG A 294 -9.48 -19.63 5.76
N ARG A 295 -8.17 -19.62 5.80
CA ARG A 295 -7.38 -20.37 4.85
C ARG A 295 -7.06 -21.75 5.40
N SER A 296 -7.56 -22.78 4.73
CA SER A 296 -7.15 -24.16 4.94
C SER A 296 -6.56 -24.70 3.64
N ASP A 297 -5.35 -25.22 3.70
CA ASP A 297 -4.74 -25.93 2.59
C ASP A 297 -5.41 -27.30 2.39
N SER A 298 -6.18 -27.76 3.38
CA SER A 298 -7.06 -28.91 3.26
C SER A 298 -8.36 -28.67 4.00
N TYR A 299 -9.46 -28.72 3.28
CA TYR A 299 -10.81 -28.70 3.86
C TYR A 299 -11.10 -29.89 4.80
N SER A 300 -10.18 -30.85 4.90
CA SER A 300 -10.32 -32.06 5.70
C SER A 300 -9.92 -31.90 7.17
N ASP A 301 -9.16 -30.87 7.53
CA ASP A 301 -8.76 -30.64 8.92
C ASP A 301 -9.19 -29.28 9.43
N LEU A 302 -10.50 -29.18 9.66
CA LEU A 302 -11.13 -28.00 10.25
C LEU A 302 -10.72 -27.76 11.69
N SER A 303 -10.07 -28.73 12.36
CA SER A 303 -9.74 -28.65 13.78
C SER A 303 -8.46 -27.91 14.08
N GLN A 304 -7.53 -27.83 13.11
CA GLN A 304 -6.18 -27.29 13.35
C GLN A 304 -5.92 -25.91 12.79
N GLY A 305 -6.83 -25.35 12.00
CA GLY A 305 -6.59 -24.08 11.35
C GLY A 305 -5.40 -24.10 10.39
N SER A 306 -5.42 -23.27 9.39
CA SER A 306 -4.27 -23.08 8.52
C SER A 306 -3.29 -22.10 9.17
N SER A 307 -2.03 -22.26 8.87
CA SER A 307 -1.01 -21.31 9.27
C SER A 307 -0.10 -20.96 8.10
N TYR A 308 0.36 -19.74 8.07
CA TYR A 308 1.43 -19.29 7.20
C TYR A 308 2.57 -18.73 8.06
N ASN A 309 3.78 -19.26 7.89
CA ASN A 309 4.93 -18.93 8.74
C ASN A 309 4.61 -19.03 10.24
N GLY A 310 3.85 -20.05 10.64
CA GLY A 310 3.45 -20.27 12.05
C GLY A 310 2.35 -19.37 12.57
N ARG A 311 1.75 -18.51 11.72
CA ARG A 311 0.61 -17.67 12.07
C ARG A 311 -0.69 -18.36 11.64
N PRO A 312 -1.74 -18.39 12.49
CA PRO A 312 -3.05 -18.87 12.08
C PRO A 312 -3.58 -17.99 10.96
N LEU A 313 -4.17 -18.60 9.93
CA LEU A 313 -4.82 -17.88 8.83
C LEU A 313 -6.34 -17.99 8.97
N GLY A 314 -7.00 -16.83 8.87
CA GLY A 314 -8.44 -16.71 8.75
C GLY A 314 -9.20 -16.82 10.05
N LEU A 315 -10.51 -16.62 9.92
CA LEU A 315 -11.45 -16.71 11.02
C LEU A 315 -11.59 -18.17 11.48
N HIS A 316 -11.60 -18.35 12.79
CA HIS A 316 -12.06 -19.57 13.43
C HIS A 316 -13.22 -19.19 14.35
N ILE A 317 -14.45 -19.39 13.88
CA ILE A 317 -15.64 -19.00 14.62
C ILE A 317 -16.07 -20.16 15.51
N ASP A 318 -15.75 -20.10 16.79
CA ASP A 318 -16.34 -20.98 17.81
C ASP A 318 -17.62 -20.35 18.35
N ILE A 319 -18.76 -20.77 17.80
CA ILE A 319 -20.09 -20.28 18.23
C ILE A 319 -20.60 -20.93 19.51
N THR A 320 -19.86 -21.80 20.16
CA THR A 320 -20.30 -22.50 21.36
C THR A 320 -20.10 -21.67 22.62
N SER A 321 -19.10 -20.79 22.66
CA SER A 321 -18.77 -19.99 23.84
C SER A 321 -17.97 -18.73 23.51
N GLY A 322 -17.82 -17.83 24.48
CA GLY A 322 -16.92 -16.71 24.47
C GLY A 322 -17.26 -15.59 23.50
N ALA A 323 -16.26 -14.75 23.21
CA ALA A 323 -16.40 -13.53 22.41
C ALA A 323 -16.83 -13.80 20.96
N GLU A 324 -16.40 -14.89 20.35
CA GLU A 324 -16.80 -15.27 19.00
C GLU A 324 -18.29 -15.60 18.91
N LYS A 325 -18.85 -16.30 19.90
CA LYS A 325 -20.31 -16.55 20.01
C LYS A 325 -21.07 -15.23 20.13
N GLU A 326 -20.62 -14.33 21.00
CA GLU A 326 -21.28 -13.03 21.19
C GLU A 326 -21.25 -12.20 19.91
N ALA A 327 -20.13 -12.17 19.22
CA ALA A 327 -19.96 -11.50 17.95
C ALA A 327 -20.90 -12.07 16.88
N PHE A 328 -21.00 -13.39 16.79
CA PHE A 328 -21.92 -14.06 15.87
C PHE A 328 -23.37 -13.72 16.17
N LEU A 329 -23.76 -13.74 17.44
CA LEU A 329 -25.13 -13.39 17.85
C LEU A 329 -25.48 -11.93 17.54
N LYS A 330 -24.53 -10.98 17.72
CA LYS A 330 -24.72 -9.59 17.34
C LYS A 330 -25.01 -9.44 15.84
N LEU A 331 -24.31 -10.19 14.99
CA LEU A 331 -24.57 -10.16 13.54
C LEU A 331 -25.96 -10.71 13.19
N LEU A 332 -26.43 -11.76 13.89
CA LEU A 332 -27.76 -12.36 13.66
C LEU A 332 -28.90 -11.47 14.13
N THR A 333 -28.67 -10.63 15.11
CA THR A 333 -29.68 -9.70 15.66
C THR A 333 -29.68 -8.33 15.04
N TRP A 334 -28.80 -8.08 14.08
CA TRP A 334 -28.68 -6.80 13.38
C TRP A 334 -29.83 -6.59 12.41
N ASP A 335 -30.79 -5.72 12.79
CA ASP A 335 -32.07 -5.55 12.11
C ASP A 335 -31.97 -5.18 10.62
N LYS A 336 -31.00 -4.35 10.25
CA LYS A 336 -30.83 -3.89 8.87
C LYS A 336 -30.07 -4.89 7.99
N LEU A 337 -29.32 -5.80 8.58
CA LEU A 337 -28.50 -6.74 7.84
C LEU A 337 -29.37 -7.80 7.16
N ARG A 338 -29.48 -7.72 5.83
CA ARG A 338 -30.33 -8.62 5.01
C ARG A 338 -29.53 -9.72 4.32
N SER A 339 -28.22 -9.52 4.16
CA SER A 339 -27.32 -10.49 3.57
C SER A 339 -26.08 -10.64 4.43
N LEU A 340 -25.95 -11.78 5.08
CA LEU A 340 -24.78 -12.17 5.86
C LEU A 340 -24.20 -13.45 5.26
N ARG A 341 -22.91 -13.45 4.92
CA ARG A 341 -22.21 -14.60 4.41
C ARG A 341 -20.99 -14.88 5.29
N LEU A 342 -20.97 -16.07 5.88
CA LEU A 342 -19.91 -16.55 6.80
C LEU A 342 -19.43 -17.96 6.43
N SER A 343 -19.70 -18.44 5.21
CA SER A 343 -19.30 -19.79 4.78
C SER A 343 -17.79 -19.97 4.79
N TYR A 344 -17.33 -21.16 5.13
CA TYR A 344 -15.92 -21.54 5.13
C TYR A 344 -15.04 -20.77 6.15
N ASN A 345 -15.57 -20.58 7.34
CA ASN A 345 -14.86 -19.99 8.47
C ASN A 345 -14.78 -20.95 9.64
#